data_1fd4559a073b2fdc30a2f26f353912ca
#
_entry.id   1fd4559a073b2fdc30a2f26f353912ca
#
_cell.length_a   1.000
_cell.length_b   1.000
_cell.length_c   1.000
_cell.angle_alpha   90.00
_cell.angle_beta   90.00
_cell.angle_gamma   90.00
#
_symmetry.space_group_name_H-M   'P 1'
#
loop_
_entity.id
_entity.type
_entity.pdbx_description
1 polymer ?
#
loop_
_entity_poly.entity_id
_entity_poly.type
_entity_poly.pdbx_seq_one_letter_code
_entity_poly.pdbx_strand_id
1 'polypeptide(L)'
;GETYTWHGKTYDKTTTDTYVVKNMLGCDSIIYTLNLTELPAVVNKPVETKYICHGDTYTWYGQKCNVEKIYTHVVKNILDCDSIIYTLDLKVLPATEYLPAEKAMICWGDTYTWATNSKVYDKTGIYTHVIKNFLDCDSLVYTLELTELPAVVNKPVEKQYICWGDTYTWHGKTYDETTTDTYVVKNILGCDSL
;
A
#
# COMPACT_ATOMS: atom_id res chain seq x y z
N GLY A 1 -44.69 -5.03 4.45
CA GLY A 1 -45.46 -5.73 3.47
C GLY A 1 -46.40 -4.78 2.74
N GLU A 2 -46.58 -4.99 1.45
CA GLU A 2 -47.60 -4.29 0.68
C GLU A 2 -48.93 -4.96 0.90
N THR A 3 -50.03 -4.22 0.66
CA THR A 3 -51.38 -4.75 0.75
C THR A 3 -52.05 -4.75 -0.61
N TYR A 4 -52.88 -5.71 -0.87
CA TYR A 4 -53.68 -5.80 -2.08
C TYR A 4 -55.17 -5.71 -1.76
N THR A 5 -55.90 -4.79 -2.41
CA THR A 5 -57.35 -4.62 -2.22
C THR A 5 -58.11 -5.24 -3.38
N TRP A 6 -59.03 -6.14 -3.09
CA TRP A 6 -59.86 -6.84 -4.06
C TRP A 6 -61.31 -6.92 -3.57
N HIS A 7 -62.21 -6.41 -4.39
CA HIS A 7 -63.65 -6.34 -4.07
C HIS A 7 -63.95 -5.76 -2.67
N GLY A 8 -63.20 -4.71 -2.29
CA GLY A 8 -63.38 -3.99 -1.00
C GLY A 8 -62.76 -4.67 0.24
N LYS A 9 -62.13 -5.83 0.09
CA LYS A 9 -61.30 -6.50 1.12
C LYS A 9 -59.84 -6.26 0.88
N THR A 10 -59.09 -6.06 1.93
CA THR A 10 -57.61 -5.87 1.89
C THR A 10 -56.92 -7.10 2.43
N TYR A 11 -55.88 -7.55 1.70
CA TYR A 11 -55.07 -8.74 2.02
C TYR A 11 -53.60 -8.35 2.12
N ASP A 12 -52.91 -8.90 3.10
CA ASP A 12 -51.47 -8.68 3.42
C ASP A 12 -50.62 -9.96 3.38
N LYS A 13 -51.27 -11.11 3.05
CA LYS A 13 -50.63 -12.44 3.06
C LYS A 13 -51.14 -13.30 1.92
N THR A 14 -50.40 -14.37 1.63
CA THR A 14 -50.83 -15.43 0.73
C THR A 14 -52.21 -15.93 1.14
N THR A 15 -53.16 -15.85 0.22
CA THR A 15 -54.56 -16.30 0.45
C THR A 15 -55.27 -16.63 -0.85
N THR A 16 -56.31 -17.41 -0.69
CA THR A 16 -57.31 -17.64 -1.75
C THR A 16 -58.65 -17.13 -1.20
N ASP A 17 -59.34 -16.28 -1.99
CA ASP A 17 -60.68 -15.82 -1.63
C ASP A 17 -61.60 -15.83 -2.85
N THR A 18 -62.90 -15.83 -2.62
CA THR A 18 -63.93 -15.83 -3.67
C THR A 18 -64.89 -14.68 -3.48
N TYR A 19 -65.25 -14.06 -4.61
CA TYR A 19 -66.29 -13.04 -4.65
C TYR A 19 -67.40 -13.49 -5.57
N VAL A 20 -68.62 -13.52 -5.03
CA VAL A 20 -69.79 -14.04 -5.72
C VAL A 20 -70.72 -12.89 -6.10
N VAL A 21 -71.05 -12.79 -7.37
CA VAL A 21 -72.08 -11.89 -7.88
C VAL A 21 -73.38 -12.68 -7.97
N LYS A 22 -74.44 -12.19 -7.36
CA LYS A 22 -75.76 -12.83 -7.41
C LYS A 22 -76.66 -12.18 -8.46
N ASN A 23 -77.56 -12.97 -9.07
CA ASN A 23 -78.56 -12.47 -9.97
C ASN A 23 -79.76 -11.85 -9.20
N MET A 24 -80.76 -11.35 -9.93
CA MET A 24 -81.93 -10.69 -9.31
C MET A 24 -82.78 -11.59 -8.43
N LEU A 25 -82.66 -12.92 -8.54
CA LEU A 25 -83.33 -13.93 -7.74
C LEU A 25 -82.47 -14.41 -6.56
N GLY A 26 -81.31 -13.80 -6.33
CA GLY A 26 -80.40 -14.14 -5.24
C GLY A 26 -79.53 -15.39 -5.47
N CYS A 27 -79.60 -15.98 -6.67
CA CYS A 27 -78.77 -17.13 -7.03
C CYS A 27 -77.37 -16.66 -7.48
N ASP A 28 -76.33 -17.47 -7.19
CA ASP A 28 -74.95 -17.19 -7.63
C ASP A 28 -74.91 -17.19 -9.17
N SER A 29 -74.36 -16.12 -9.73
CA SER A 29 -74.32 -15.88 -11.16
C SER A 29 -72.89 -15.91 -11.73
N ILE A 30 -71.98 -15.27 -11.02
CA ILE A 30 -70.53 -15.23 -11.36
C ILE A 30 -69.73 -15.40 -10.10
N ILE A 31 -68.76 -16.27 -10.15
CA ILE A 31 -67.81 -16.49 -9.07
C ILE A 31 -66.40 -16.06 -9.56
N TYR A 32 -65.85 -15.06 -8.88
CA TYR A 32 -64.47 -14.64 -9.07
C TYR A 32 -63.61 -15.30 -7.98
N THR A 33 -62.42 -15.79 -8.38
CA THR A 33 -61.47 -16.36 -7.42
C THR A 33 -60.17 -15.56 -7.46
N LEU A 34 -59.74 -15.07 -6.29
CA LEU A 34 -58.44 -14.49 -6.08
C LEU A 34 -57.47 -15.59 -5.59
N ASN A 35 -56.32 -15.68 -6.20
CA ASN A 35 -55.18 -16.42 -5.64
C ASN A 35 -54.03 -15.44 -5.49
N LEU A 36 -53.85 -14.94 -4.28
CA LEU A 36 -52.81 -13.99 -3.91
C LEU A 36 -51.61 -14.75 -3.31
N THR A 37 -50.42 -14.48 -3.79
CA THR A 37 -49.16 -15.06 -3.29
C THR A 37 -48.30 -13.94 -2.81
N GLU A 38 -47.98 -13.94 -1.49
CA GLU A 38 -46.96 -13.09 -0.91
C GLU A 38 -45.59 -13.66 -1.24
N LEU A 39 -44.67 -12.82 -1.78
CA LEU A 39 -43.33 -13.23 -2.05
C LEU A 39 -42.45 -13.21 -0.78
N PRO A 40 -41.40 -14.03 -0.70
CA PRO A 40 -40.53 -14.08 0.47
C PRO A 40 -39.95 -12.73 0.85
N ALA A 41 -39.74 -12.51 2.15
CA ALA A 41 -39.07 -11.32 2.65
C ALA A 41 -37.64 -11.21 2.13
N VAL A 42 -37.10 -9.98 2.09
CA VAL A 42 -35.71 -9.70 1.71
C VAL A 42 -34.73 -10.45 2.62
N VAL A 43 -33.77 -11.11 2.00
CA VAL A 43 -32.69 -11.82 2.68
C VAL A 43 -31.40 -11.00 2.61
N ASN A 44 -30.95 -10.51 3.76
CA ASN A 44 -29.62 -9.90 3.87
C ASN A 44 -28.57 -10.99 4.02
N LYS A 45 -27.60 -11.03 3.11
CA LYS A 45 -26.44 -11.92 3.23
C LYS A 45 -25.43 -11.36 4.25
N PRO A 46 -24.60 -12.22 4.87
CA PRO A 46 -23.51 -11.75 5.72
C PRO A 46 -22.62 -10.75 4.97
N VAL A 47 -22.09 -9.76 5.71
CA VAL A 47 -21.19 -8.75 5.16
C VAL A 47 -19.87 -9.41 4.75
N GLU A 48 -19.48 -9.23 3.48
CA GLU A 48 -18.15 -9.58 2.98
C GLU A 48 -17.19 -8.44 3.30
N THR A 49 -16.04 -8.73 3.94
CA THR A 49 -14.98 -7.75 4.13
C THR A 49 -13.83 -8.04 3.18
N LYS A 50 -13.42 -7.05 2.40
CA LYS A 50 -12.31 -7.14 1.46
C LYS A 50 -11.30 -6.02 1.69
N TYR A 51 -10.01 -6.38 1.68
CA TYR A 51 -8.90 -5.43 1.74
C TYR A 51 -8.23 -5.33 0.38
N ILE A 52 -7.84 -4.12 -0.02
CA ILE A 52 -7.06 -3.83 -1.24
C ILE A 52 -5.93 -2.87 -0.92
N CYS A 53 -4.89 -2.86 -1.77
CA CYS A 53 -3.83 -1.85 -1.70
C CYS A 53 -4.35 -0.48 -2.10
N HIS A 54 -3.70 0.57 -1.61
CA HIS A 54 -3.97 1.94 -2.06
C HIS A 54 -3.80 2.05 -3.58
N GLY A 55 -4.80 2.60 -4.25
CA GLY A 55 -4.81 2.76 -5.72
C GLY A 55 -5.34 1.56 -6.50
N ASP A 56 -5.52 0.40 -5.86
CA ASP A 56 -6.09 -0.77 -6.51
C ASP A 56 -7.61 -0.64 -6.71
N THR A 57 -8.14 -1.51 -7.57
CA THR A 57 -9.57 -1.60 -7.84
C THR A 57 -10.03 -3.05 -7.69
N TYR A 58 -11.03 -3.26 -6.86
CA TYR A 58 -11.74 -4.53 -6.73
C TYR A 58 -13.03 -4.51 -7.56
N THR A 59 -13.26 -5.53 -8.37
CA THR A 59 -14.51 -5.64 -9.13
C THR A 59 -15.47 -6.56 -8.37
N TRP A 60 -16.62 -6.02 -7.97
CA TRP A 60 -17.63 -6.72 -7.21
C TRP A 60 -18.99 -6.60 -7.89
N TYR A 61 -19.61 -7.72 -8.26
CA TYR A 61 -20.83 -7.77 -9.08
C TYR A 61 -20.80 -6.83 -10.29
N GLY A 62 -19.66 -6.75 -11.00
CA GLY A 62 -19.48 -5.87 -12.17
C GLY A 62 -19.22 -4.39 -11.84
N GLN A 63 -19.33 -3.98 -10.56
CA GLN A 63 -19.01 -2.63 -10.08
C GLN A 63 -17.53 -2.54 -9.73
N LYS A 64 -16.87 -1.47 -10.18
CA LYS A 64 -15.50 -1.13 -9.76
C LYS A 64 -15.53 -0.43 -8.40
N CYS A 65 -14.85 -1.02 -7.42
CA CYS A 65 -14.77 -0.57 -6.05
C CYS A 65 -13.31 -0.23 -5.72
N ASN A 66 -12.99 1.04 -5.48
CA ASN A 66 -11.64 1.53 -5.20
C ASN A 66 -11.58 2.57 -4.07
N VAL A 67 -12.73 2.83 -3.44
CA VAL A 67 -12.86 3.75 -2.31
C VAL A 67 -13.34 2.97 -1.11
N GLU A 68 -12.73 3.21 0.06
CA GLU A 68 -13.17 2.62 1.32
C GLU A 68 -14.58 3.05 1.66
N LYS A 69 -15.50 2.13 1.58
CA LYS A 69 -16.92 2.30 1.97
C LYS A 69 -17.67 0.98 1.91
N ILE A 70 -18.91 1.02 2.37
CA ILE A 70 -19.86 -0.07 2.21
C ILE A 70 -20.52 0.02 0.83
N TYR A 71 -20.44 -1.08 0.07
CA TYR A 71 -21.14 -1.26 -1.20
C TYR A 71 -22.27 -2.27 -1.02
N THR A 72 -23.36 -2.07 -1.75
CA THR A 72 -24.50 -2.98 -1.75
C THR A 72 -24.84 -3.44 -3.17
N HIS A 73 -25.21 -4.71 -3.30
CA HIS A 73 -25.73 -5.28 -4.53
C HIS A 73 -27.07 -5.96 -4.21
N VAL A 74 -28.13 -5.52 -4.90
CA VAL A 74 -29.48 -5.98 -4.70
C VAL A 74 -29.90 -6.86 -5.86
N VAL A 75 -30.35 -8.07 -5.54
CA VAL A 75 -31.00 -8.97 -6.49
C VAL A 75 -32.50 -8.85 -6.30
N LYS A 76 -33.20 -8.54 -7.38
CA LYS A 76 -34.64 -8.39 -7.40
C LYS A 76 -35.34 -9.68 -7.84
N ASN A 77 -36.58 -9.83 -7.42
CA ASN A 77 -37.46 -10.92 -7.84
C ASN A 77 -38.21 -10.56 -9.14
N ILE A 78 -39.11 -11.43 -9.59
CA ILE A 78 -39.87 -11.28 -10.84
C ILE A 78 -40.83 -10.07 -10.84
N LEU A 79 -41.14 -9.50 -9.67
CA LEU A 79 -41.98 -8.30 -9.52
C LEU A 79 -41.18 -7.04 -9.26
N ASP A 80 -39.86 -7.09 -9.52
CA ASP A 80 -38.92 -5.97 -9.26
C ASP A 80 -38.77 -5.59 -7.78
N CYS A 81 -39.27 -6.42 -6.82
CA CYS A 81 -39.03 -6.23 -5.42
C CYS A 81 -37.65 -6.76 -5.03
N ASP A 82 -37.02 -6.11 -4.05
CA ASP A 82 -35.73 -6.56 -3.48
C ASP A 82 -35.93 -7.97 -2.87
N SER A 83 -35.05 -8.90 -3.22
CA SER A 83 -35.09 -10.29 -2.78
C SER A 83 -33.87 -10.69 -1.95
N ILE A 84 -32.68 -10.36 -2.44
CA ILE A 84 -31.43 -10.63 -1.72
C ILE A 84 -30.57 -9.37 -1.75
N ILE A 85 -30.00 -9.02 -0.59
CA ILE A 85 -29.03 -7.92 -0.49
C ILE A 85 -27.69 -8.49 -0.09
N TYR A 86 -26.69 -8.25 -0.91
CA TYR A 86 -25.27 -8.48 -0.64
C TYR A 86 -24.63 -7.17 -0.20
N THR A 87 -23.71 -7.25 0.77
CA THR A 87 -23.01 -6.10 1.33
C THR A 87 -21.52 -6.38 1.34
N LEU A 88 -20.72 -5.47 0.79
CA LEU A 88 -19.27 -5.48 0.84
C LEU A 88 -18.79 -4.31 1.70
N ASP A 89 -18.00 -4.59 2.72
CA ASP A 89 -17.21 -3.61 3.47
C ASP A 89 -15.80 -3.59 2.87
N LEU A 90 -15.54 -2.65 1.96
CA LEU A 90 -14.23 -2.50 1.32
C LEU A 90 -13.32 -1.66 2.20
N LYS A 91 -12.15 -2.20 2.53
CA LYS A 91 -11.06 -1.55 3.24
C LYS A 91 -9.91 -1.27 2.28
N VAL A 92 -9.46 0.00 2.22
CA VAL A 92 -8.30 0.40 1.43
C VAL A 92 -7.12 0.62 2.38
N LEU A 93 -6.03 -0.11 2.15
CA LEU A 93 -4.83 0.04 2.97
C LEU A 93 -4.17 1.41 2.72
N PRO A 94 -3.43 1.95 3.69
CA PRO A 94 -2.73 3.22 3.52
C PRO A 94 -1.81 3.24 2.29
N ALA A 95 -1.58 4.43 1.74
CA ALA A 95 -0.60 4.64 0.69
C ALA A 95 0.81 4.32 1.21
N THR A 96 1.72 3.95 0.29
CA THR A 96 3.14 3.76 0.59
C THR A 96 3.73 5.04 1.16
N GLU A 97 4.39 4.93 2.31
CA GLU A 97 5.13 6.04 2.93
C GLU A 97 6.60 5.97 2.53
N TYR A 98 7.13 7.08 2.01
CA TYR A 98 8.53 7.26 1.67
C TYR A 98 9.23 8.02 2.78
N LEU A 99 10.15 7.37 3.48
CA LEU A 99 10.90 7.99 4.56
C LEU A 99 12.05 8.86 4.01
N PRO A 100 12.48 9.90 4.75
CA PRO A 100 13.64 10.70 4.38
C PRO A 100 14.87 9.82 4.12
N ALA A 101 15.65 10.17 3.08
CA ALA A 101 16.84 9.42 2.74
C ALA A 101 17.91 9.54 3.85
N GLU A 102 18.44 8.41 4.28
CA GLU A 102 19.63 8.32 5.10
C GLU A 102 20.86 8.62 4.22
N LYS A 103 21.77 9.48 4.70
CA LYS A 103 22.99 9.83 3.98
C LYS A 103 24.21 9.29 4.72
N ALA A 104 25.05 8.55 4.03
CA ALA A 104 26.27 8.01 4.56
C ALA A 104 27.45 8.23 3.62
N MET A 105 28.65 8.31 4.17
CA MET A 105 29.91 8.43 3.42
C MET A 105 30.90 7.38 3.92
N ILE A 106 31.68 6.82 2.99
CA ILE A 106 32.76 5.86 3.29
C ILE A 106 34.05 6.27 2.61
N CYS A 107 35.18 5.82 3.15
CA CYS A 107 36.46 5.93 2.52
C CYS A 107 36.52 4.99 1.29
N TRP A 108 37.42 5.31 0.35
CA TRP A 108 37.69 4.42 -0.79
C TRP A 108 38.06 3.00 -0.33
N GLY A 109 37.31 2.02 -0.83
CA GLY A 109 37.53 0.61 -0.51
C GLY A 109 36.90 0.13 0.80
N ASP A 110 36.31 1.01 1.59
CA ASP A 110 35.54 0.65 2.79
C ASP A 110 34.14 0.16 2.46
N THR A 111 33.47 -0.38 3.46
CA THR A 111 32.08 -0.86 3.35
C THR A 111 31.19 -0.17 4.38
N TYR A 112 29.91 -0.06 4.03
CA TYR A 112 28.86 0.44 4.93
C TYR A 112 27.80 -0.63 5.14
N THR A 113 27.55 -0.98 6.40
CA THR A 113 26.45 -1.89 6.75
C THR A 113 25.22 -1.05 7.06
N TRP A 114 24.21 -1.13 6.20
CA TRP A 114 22.97 -0.40 6.41
C TRP A 114 22.11 -1.07 7.47
N ALA A 115 21.90 -0.40 8.61
CA ALA A 115 21.19 -0.95 9.76
C ALA A 115 19.74 -1.38 9.43
N THR A 116 19.08 -0.67 8.53
CA THR A 116 17.68 -0.92 8.13
C THR A 116 17.45 -2.32 7.54
N ASN A 117 18.43 -2.88 6.81
CA ASN A 117 18.29 -4.19 6.16
C ASN A 117 19.46 -5.13 6.40
N SER A 118 20.44 -4.71 7.20
CA SER A 118 21.69 -5.45 7.51
C SER A 118 22.52 -5.84 6.31
N LYS A 119 22.32 -5.20 5.14
CA LYS A 119 23.13 -5.41 3.93
C LYS A 119 24.35 -4.52 3.93
N VAL A 120 25.41 -5.01 3.30
CA VAL A 120 26.68 -4.31 3.15
C VAL A 120 26.76 -3.71 1.74
N TYR A 121 27.19 -2.46 1.67
CA TYR A 121 27.37 -1.68 0.44
C TYR A 121 28.78 -1.08 0.41
N ASP A 122 29.42 -1.05 -0.75
CA ASP A 122 30.81 -0.62 -0.94
C ASP A 122 30.97 0.43 -2.06
N LYS A 123 29.87 0.87 -2.68
CA LYS A 123 29.89 1.82 -3.79
C LYS A 123 28.92 2.96 -3.59
N THR A 124 29.27 4.12 -4.15
CA THR A 124 28.34 5.24 -4.29
C THR A 124 27.08 4.79 -5.00
N GLY A 125 25.92 5.11 -4.42
CA GLY A 125 24.64 4.74 -4.99
C GLY A 125 23.44 5.15 -4.14
N ILE A 126 22.26 4.99 -4.74
CA ILE A 126 20.97 5.10 -4.03
C ILE A 126 20.43 3.69 -3.89
N TYR A 127 20.23 3.28 -2.66
CA TYR A 127 19.73 1.94 -2.30
C TYR A 127 18.38 2.08 -1.60
N THR A 128 17.47 1.15 -1.89
CA THR A 128 16.14 1.14 -1.30
C THR A 128 15.86 -0.15 -0.55
N HIS A 129 15.09 -0.05 0.52
CA HIS A 129 14.53 -1.18 1.25
C HIS A 129 13.04 -0.96 1.46
N VAL A 130 12.23 -1.92 1.01
CA VAL A 130 10.78 -1.83 1.04
C VAL A 130 10.24 -2.81 2.08
N ILE A 131 9.42 -2.30 3.00
CA ILE A 131 8.62 -3.10 3.90
C ILE A 131 7.22 -3.23 3.31
N LYS A 132 6.74 -4.44 3.22
CA LYS A 132 5.42 -4.76 2.69
C LYS A 132 4.43 -5.07 3.81
N ASN A 133 3.15 -4.83 3.56
CA ASN A 133 2.07 -5.20 4.47
C ASN A 133 1.56 -6.64 4.20
N PHE A 134 0.50 -7.06 4.89
CA PHE A 134 -0.05 -8.43 4.82
C PHE A 134 -0.69 -8.80 3.46
N LEU A 135 -0.92 -7.82 2.57
CA LEU A 135 -1.37 -8.05 1.19
C LEU A 135 -0.24 -7.95 0.17
N ASP A 136 1.01 -7.90 0.62
CA ASP A 136 2.19 -7.71 -0.22
C ASP A 136 2.27 -6.33 -0.91
N CYS A 137 1.45 -5.35 -0.48
CA CYS A 137 1.58 -3.97 -0.92
C CYS A 137 2.77 -3.29 -0.24
N ASP A 138 3.46 -2.41 -0.95
CA ASP A 138 4.51 -1.59 -0.37
C ASP A 138 3.91 -0.66 0.71
N SER A 139 4.47 -0.70 1.91
CA SER A 139 4.00 0.06 3.06
C SER A 139 4.97 1.17 3.45
N LEU A 140 6.26 0.83 3.59
CA LEU A 140 7.31 1.79 3.91
C LEU A 140 8.47 1.61 2.94
N VAL A 141 9.03 2.71 2.45
CA VAL A 141 10.23 2.72 1.62
C VAL A 141 11.33 3.51 2.32
N TYR A 142 12.42 2.83 2.64
CA TYR A 142 13.66 3.40 3.15
C TYR A 142 14.61 3.64 1.99
N THR A 143 15.35 4.75 2.05
CA THR A 143 16.35 5.09 1.04
C THR A 143 17.68 5.40 1.72
N LEU A 144 18.79 4.84 1.20
CA LEU A 144 20.16 5.18 1.57
C LEU A 144 20.85 5.86 0.38
N GLU A 145 21.36 7.06 0.59
CA GLU A 145 22.28 7.75 -0.32
C GLU A 145 23.71 7.56 0.20
N LEU A 146 24.45 6.59 -0.38
CA LEU A 146 25.83 6.29 -0.01
C LEU A 146 26.78 6.99 -0.96
N THR A 147 27.81 7.64 -0.39
CA THR A 147 28.90 8.26 -1.15
C THR A 147 30.24 7.64 -0.75
N GLU A 148 30.92 6.98 -1.68
CA GLU A 148 32.32 6.56 -1.56
C GLU A 148 33.21 7.75 -1.91
N LEU A 149 34.12 8.14 -1.02
CA LEU A 149 35.08 9.21 -1.28
C LEU A 149 36.15 8.75 -2.25
N PRO A 150 36.81 9.68 -2.99
CA PRO A 150 37.84 9.32 -3.95
C PRO A 150 39.02 8.56 -3.33
N ALA A 151 39.65 7.73 -4.11
CA ALA A 151 40.92 7.09 -3.73
C ALA A 151 42.00 8.13 -3.42
N VAL A 152 42.99 7.69 -2.62
CA VAL A 152 44.17 8.50 -2.28
C VAL A 152 44.91 8.89 -3.56
N VAL A 153 45.28 10.17 -3.65
CA VAL A 153 46.10 10.69 -4.74
C VAL A 153 47.55 10.82 -4.24
N ASN A 154 48.43 9.93 -4.70
CA ASN A 154 49.85 10.05 -4.39
C ASN A 154 50.47 11.20 -5.19
N LYS A 155 51.08 12.15 -4.48
CA LYS A 155 51.86 13.20 -5.12
C LYS A 155 53.24 12.68 -5.57
N PRO A 156 53.88 13.31 -6.59
CA PRO A 156 55.24 12.98 -6.94
C PRO A 156 56.20 13.13 -5.75
N VAL A 157 57.21 12.25 -5.75
CA VAL A 157 58.26 12.31 -4.69
C VAL A 157 59.04 13.63 -4.80
N GLU A 158 58.99 14.41 -3.72
CA GLU A 158 59.86 15.58 -3.58
C GLU A 158 61.25 15.13 -3.13
N LYS A 159 62.29 15.57 -3.82
CA LYS A 159 63.68 15.26 -3.47
C LYS A 159 64.36 16.52 -3.01
N GLN A 160 64.91 16.49 -1.81
CA GLN A 160 65.69 17.57 -1.22
C GLN A 160 67.07 17.08 -0.83
N TYR A 161 68.11 17.91 -0.95
CA TYR A 161 69.49 17.62 -0.61
C TYR A 161 69.96 18.66 0.40
N ILE A 162 70.70 18.22 1.42
CA ILE A 162 71.30 19.08 2.45
C ILE A 162 72.78 18.81 2.55
N CYS A 163 73.61 19.80 3.00
CA CYS A 163 75.03 19.60 3.25
C CYS A 163 75.19 18.90 4.62
N TRP A 164 76.37 18.33 4.82
CA TRP A 164 76.75 17.71 6.08
C TRP A 164 76.62 18.74 7.25
N GLY A 165 75.85 18.38 8.28
CA GLY A 165 75.58 19.20 9.44
C GLY A 165 74.41 20.17 9.30
N ASP A 166 73.78 20.29 8.10
CA ASP A 166 72.58 21.07 7.91
C ASP A 166 71.32 20.24 8.26
N THR A 167 70.20 20.96 8.43
CA THR A 167 68.88 20.33 8.64
C THR A 167 67.87 20.83 7.63
N TYR A 168 66.87 20.00 7.32
CA TYR A 168 65.72 20.37 6.48
C TYR A 168 64.42 20.11 7.18
N THR A 169 63.52 21.07 7.20
CA THR A 169 62.19 20.92 7.79
C THR A 169 61.15 20.72 6.68
N TRP A 170 60.42 19.62 6.75
CA TRP A 170 59.35 19.27 5.85
C TRP A 170 58.08 18.88 6.59
N HIS A 171 56.98 19.53 6.31
CA HIS A 171 55.67 19.34 7.00
C HIS A 171 55.79 19.31 8.53
N GLY A 172 56.62 20.24 9.12
CA GLY A 172 56.82 20.40 10.54
C GLY A 172 57.75 19.40 11.21
N LYS A 173 58.33 18.44 10.47
CA LYS A 173 59.36 17.51 10.88
C LYS A 173 60.73 17.95 10.37
N THR A 174 61.74 17.88 11.22
CA THR A 174 63.11 18.25 10.88
C THR A 174 63.97 16.98 10.69
N TYR A 175 64.79 16.98 9.67
CA TYR A 175 65.66 15.87 9.23
C TYR A 175 67.09 16.37 9.11
N ASP A 176 68.04 15.59 9.59
CA ASP A 176 69.49 15.85 9.59
C ASP A 176 70.29 14.73 8.92
N GLU A 177 69.60 13.67 8.45
CA GLU A 177 70.22 12.54 7.74
C GLU A 177 69.38 12.09 6.55
N THR A 178 69.96 11.24 5.72
CA THR A 178 69.26 10.68 4.57
C THR A 178 68.07 9.82 5.02
N THR A 179 66.87 10.22 4.63
CA THR A 179 65.66 9.53 4.99
C THR A 179 64.59 9.64 3.91
N THR A 180 63.58 8.80 3.97
CA THR A 180 62.35 8.91 3.19
C THR A 180 61.17 8.94 4.20
N ASP A 181 60.38 9.97 4.12
CA ASP A 181 59.15 10.08 4.94
C ASP A 181 57.93 10.36 4.07
N THR A 182 56.75 10.11 4.63
CA THR A 182 55.47 10.27 3.94
C THR A 182 54.55 11.17 4.79
N TYR A 183 54.04 12.20 4.20
CA TYR A 183 53.04 13.07 4.83
C TYR A 183 51.65 12.77 4.27
N VAL A 184 50.72 12.43 5.14
CA VAL A 184 49.36 12.05 4.76
C VAL A 184 48.40 13.15 5.20
N VAL A 185 47.62 13.67 4.23
CA VAL A 185 46.52 14.58 4.50
C VAL A 185 45.24 13.76 4.58
N LYS A 186 44.52 13.94 5.67
CA LYS A 186 43.23 13.26 5.88
C LYS A 186 42.06 14.16 5.52
N ASN A 187 41.00 13.56 4.99
CA ASN A 187 39.73 14.23 4.74
C ASN A 187 38.86 14.31 6.01
N ILE A 188 37.63 14.81 5.91
CA ILE A 188 36.68 15.02 7.02
C ILE A 188 36.29 13.72 7.75
N LEU A 189 36.40 12.57 7.11
CA LEU A 189 36.14 11.25 7.70
C LEU A 189 37.39 10.61 8.32
N GLY A 190 38.56 11.28 8.21
CA GLY A 190 39.82 10.72 8.63
C GLY A 190 40.44 9.75 7.61
N CYS A 191 39.90 9.60 6.42
CA CYS A 191 40.48 8.81 5.34
C CYS A 191 41.72 9.53 4.78
N ASP A 192 42.70 8.76 4.33
CA ASP A 192 43.85 9.31 3.62
C ASP A 192 43.38 9.91 2.27
N SER A 193 43.80 11.13 1.96
CA SER A 193 43.36 11.88 0.80
C SER A 193 44.54 12.24 -0.14
N LEU A 194 45.72 12.48 0.42
CA LEU A 194 46.96 12.79 -0.28
C LEU A 194 48.12 12.04 0.35
#